data_5e9e1856a64526b08928e1600744d84f
#
_entry.id   5e9e1856a64526b08928e1600744d84f
#
_cell.length_a   1.000
_cell.length_b   1.000
_cell.length_c   1.000
_cell.angle_alpha   90.00
_cell.angle_beta   90.00
_cell.angle_gamma   90.00
#
_symmetry.space_group_name_H-M   'P 1'
#
loop_
_entity.id
_entity.type
_entity.pdbx_description
1 polymer ?
#
loop_
_entity_poly.entity_id
_entity_poly.type
_entity_poly.pdbx_seq_one_letter_code
_entity_poly.pdbx_strand_id
1 'polypeptide(L)'
;MDKDQVAPAIYTALRERLTRDLMTPILGPLAPEAFATVPGGGVAHMVRIKAQLAEMIGKDNRSLLPAGAEWPAVLASALAGAVADLRAALGDDMDAWRWERLHTTRPVHPLVAGFPKLAATLNPPAVAVGGDGETLNAGGFVPGAGYHVALTSVARYVFDLADWESSGWVVPHGASGHPGSPHWADQL
;
A
#
# COMPACT_ATOMS: atom_id res chain seq x y z
N MET A 1 -7.42 -1.15 9.29
CA MET A 1 -5.93 -1.04 9.32
C MET A 1 -5.58 0.33 9.88
N ASP A 2 -5.42 0.42 11.19
CA ASP A 2 -5.05 1.66 11.84
C ASP A 2 -3.56 1.94 11.68
N LYS A 3 -3.22 3.21 11.43
CA LYS A 3 -1.85 3.62 11.08
C LYS A 3 -0.86 3.46 12.24
N ASP A 4 -1.32 3.58 13.48
CA ASP A 4 -0.53 3.50 14.71
C ASP A 4 -0.30 2.05 15.21
N GLN A 5 -0.89 1.07 14.54
CA GLN A 5 -0.77 -0.35 14.90
C GLN A 5 0.36 -1.05 14.14
N VAL A 6 0.93 -2.07 14.79
CA VAL A 6 1.99 -2.94 14.23
C VAL A 6 1.41 -4.01 13.29
N ALA A 7 0.26 -4.58 13.66
CA ALA A 7 -0.34 -5.68 12.91
C ALA A 7 -0.55 -5.39 11.41
N PRO A 8 -0.97 -4.18 10.97
CA PRO A 8 -1.08 -3.86 9.56
C PRO A 8 0.22 -3.98 8.79
N ALA A 9 1.35 -3.56 9.37
CA ALA A 9 2.65 -3.66 8.72
C ALA A 9 3.05 -5.13 8.52
N ILE A 10 2.89 -5.97 9.55
CA ILE A 10 3.21 -7.40 9.49
C ILE A 10 2.30 -8.10 8.46
N TYR A 11 0.99 -7.85 8.53
CA TYR A 11 0.02 -8.45 7.62
C TYR A 11 0.29 -8.10 6.16
N THR A 12 0.57 -6.83 5.88
CA THR A 12 0.85 -6.36 4.52
C THR A 12 2.16 -6.92 3.99
N ALA A 13 3.23 -6.92 4.80
CA ALA A 13 4.50 -7.50 4.43
C ALA A 13 4.40 -9.02 4.17
N LEU A 14 3.62 -9.75 4.99
CA LEU A 14 3.34 -11.17 4.77
C LEU A 14 2.63 -11.40 3.43
N ARG A 15 1.59 -10.63 3.10
CA ARG A 15 0.86 -10.78 1.84
C ARG A 15 1.73 -10.47 0.63
N GLU A 16 2.54 -9.42 0.71
CA GLU A 16 3.50 -9.07 -0.35
C GLU A 16 4.54 -10.18 -0.55
N ARG A 17 5.12 -10.67 0.56
CA ARG A 17 6.12 -11.73 0.53
C ARG A 17 5.54 -13.03 -0.02
N LEU A 18 4.40 -13.47 0.51
CA LEU A 18 3.71 -14.67 0.06
C LEU A 18 3.37 -14.61 -1.43
N THR A 19 2.83 -13.49 -1.91
CA THR A 19 2.51 -13.31 -3.32
C THR A 19 3.76 -13.44 -4.19
N ARG A 20 4.85 -12.81 -3.78
CA ARG A 20 6.13 -12.88 -4.49
C ARG A 20 6.71 -14.29 -4.50
N ASP A 21 6.74 -14.95 -3.34
CA ASP A 21 7.31 -16.29 -3.20
C ASP A 21 6.52 -17.33 -4.03
N LEU A 22 5.20 -17.20 -4.11
CA LEU A 22 4.36 -18.06 -4.95
C LEU A 22 4.52 -17.78 -6.45
N MET A 23 4.62 -16.51 -6.83
CA MET A 23 4.63 -16.15 -8.24
C MET A 23 6.02 -16.24 -8.89
N THR A 24 7.09 -16.06 -8.13
CA THR A 24 8.46 -16.11 -8.66
C THR A 24 8.77 -17.42 -9.41
N PRO A 25 8.50 -18.62 -8.87
CA PRO A 25 8.76 -19.85 -9.59
C PRO A 25 7.83 -20.06 -10.80
N ILE A 26 6.60 -19.55 -10.75
CA ILE A 26 5.63 -19.64 -11.84
C ILE A 26 6.05 -18.76 -13.03
N LEU A 27 6.48 -17.54 -12.73
CA LEU A 27 6.92 -16.56 -13.72
C LEU A 27 8.32 -16.87 -14.29
N GLY A 28 9.16 -17.57 -13.53
CA GLY A 28 10.50 -17.92 -13.93
C GLY A 28 11.30 -16.69 -14.40
N PRO A 29 11.86 -16.70 -15.62
CA PRO A 29 12.65 -15.58 -16.14
C PRO A 29 11.89 -14.25 -16.28
N LEU A 30 10.56 -14.29 -16.30
CA LEU A 30 9.71 -13.09 -16.39
C LEU A 30 9.48 -12.41 -15.03
N ALA A 31 9.84 -13.06 -13.92
CA ALA A 31 9.59 -12.53 -12.57
C ALA A 31 10.18 -11.12 -12.36
N PRO A 32 11.43 -10.80 -12.75
CA PRO A 32 11.97 -9.46 -12.57
C PRO A 32 11.15 -8.37 -13.29
N GLU A 33 10.66 -8.66 -14.50
CA GLU A 33 9.84 -7.73 -15.28
C GLU A 33 8.42 -7.61 -14.69
N ALA A 34 7.82 -8.73 -14.29
CA ALA A 34 6.49 -8.77 -13.69
C ALA A 34 6.42 -8.03 -12.33
N PHE A 35 7.53 -8.02 -11.58
CA PHE A 35 7.65 -7.27 -10.31
C PHE A 35 8.24 -5.88 -10.49
N ALA A 36 8.61 -5.49 -11.71
CA ALA A 36 9.13 -4.16 -11.97
C ALA A 36 8.03 -3.11 -11.76
N THR A 37 8.42 -2.00 -11.12
CA THR A 37 7.53 -0.89 -10.76
C THR A 37 7.41 0.16 -11.87
N VAL A 38 7.50 -0.28 -13.12
CA VAL A 38 7.39 0.59 -14.29
C VAL A 38 5.94 0.70 -14.77
N PRO A 39 5.53 1.83 -15.37
CA PRO A 39 4.22 1.96 -15.99
C PRO A 39 4.00 0.83 -17.02
N GLY A 40 2.88 0.11 -16.87
CA GLY A 40 2.56 -1.05 -17.71
C GLY A 40 3.14 -2.39 -17.25
N GLY A 41 3.93 -2.42 -16.19
CA GLY A 41 4.41 -3.67 -15.57
C GLY A 41 3.29 -4.51 -14.95
N GLY A 42 3.60 -5.78 -14.64
CA GLY A 42 2.64 -6.79 -14.18
C GLY A 42 2.02 -6.60 -12.79
N VAL A 43 2.25 -5.44 -12.16
CA VAL A 43 1.77 -5.10 -10.80
C VAL A 43 0.27 -5.32 -10.63
N ALA A 44 -0.54 -5.03 -11.66
CA ALA A 44 -1.99 -5.23 -11.61
C ALA A 44 -2.39 -6.70 -11.41
N HIS A 45 -1.60 -7.65 -11.93
CA HIS A 45 -1.84 -9.08 -11.72
C HIS A 45 -1.51 -9.50 -10.29
N MET A 46 -0.46 -8.93 -9.70
CA MET A 46 -0.07 -9.19 -8.33
C MET A 46 -1.14 -8.76 -7.33
N VAL A 47 -1.78 -7.61 -7.56
CA VAL A 47 -2.90 -7.14 -6.73
C VAL A 47 -4.07 -8.14 -6.77
N ARG A 48 -4.40 -8.67 -7.94
CA ARG A 48 -5.50 -9.65 -8.08
C ARG A 48 -5.21 -10.97 -7.35
N ILE A 49 -3.99 -11.48 -7.44
CA ILE A 49 -3.59 -12.70 -6.74
C ILE A 49 -3.64 -12.48 -5.23
N LYS A 50 -3.12 -11.36 -4.76
CA LYS A 50 -3.12 -10.99 -3.35
C LYS A 50 -4.54 -10.96 -2.75
N ALA A 51 -5.52 -10.46 -3.50
CA ALA A 51 -6.92 -10.44 -3.09
C ALA A 51 -7.52 -11.85 -2.94
N GLN A 52 -7.03 -12.85 -3.70
CA GLN A 52 -7.54 -14.21 -3.67
C GLN A 52 -6.85 -15.13 -2.66
N LEU A 53 -5.71 -14.73 -2.09
CA LEU A 53 -4.92 -15.59 -1.21
C LEU A 53 -5.71 -16.12 -0.01
N ALA A 54 -6.53 -15.29 0.63
CA ALA A 54 -7.32 -15.71 1.78
C ALA A 54 -8.31 -16.83 1.42
N GLU A 55 -8.95 -16.74 0.27
CA GLU A 55 -9.87 -17.77 -0.22
C GLU A 55 -9.13 -19.05 -0.58
N MET A 56 -7.98 -18.96 -1.24
CA MET A 56 -7.16 -20.11 -1.61
C MET A 56 -6.69 -20.87 -0.37
N ILE A 57 -6.22 -20.16 0.65
CA ILE A 57 -5.79 -20.74 1.93
C ILE A 57 -6.98 -21.40 2.63
N GLY A 58 -8.12 -20.71 2.73
CA GLY A 58 -9.31 -21.21 3.42
C GLY A 58 -9.93 -22.44 2.76
N LYS A 59 -9.76 -22.60 1.44
CA LYS A 59 -10.22 -23.76 0.67
C LYS A 59 -9.16 -24.83 0.45
N ASP A 60 -7.98 -24.71 1.06
CA ASP A 60 -6.81 -25.56 0.79
C ASP A 60 -6.51 -25.72 -0.73
N ASN A 61 -6.73 -24.64 -1.49
CA ASN A 61 -6.41 -24.65 -2.91
C ASN A 61 -4.89 -24.48 -3.11
N ARG A 62 -4.25 -25.57 -3.52
CA ARG A 62 -2.79 -25.68 -3.66
C ARG A 62 -2.28 -25.43 -5.08
N SER A 63 -3.10 -24.92 -5.98
CA SER A 63 -2.76 -24.76 -7.40
C SER A 63 -1.54 -23.87 -7.66
N LEU A 64 -1.21 -22.96 -6.75
CA LEU A 64 -0.04 -22.09 -6.83
C LEU A 64 1.15 -22.58 -5.99
N LEU A 65 0.98 -23.65 -5.21
CA LEU A 65 2.06 -24.16 -4.38
C LEU A 65 3.06 -24.99 -5.21
N PRO A 66 4.34 -24.98 -4.85
CA PRO A 66 5.30 -25.97 -5.35
C PRO A 66 4.83 -27.40 -5.08
N ALA A 67 5.21 -28.32 -5.95
CA ALA A 67 4.84 -29.73 -5.81
C ALA A 67 5.23 -30.27 -4.41
N GLY A 68 4.25 -30.87 -3.73
CA GLY A 68 4.42 -31.41 -2.39
C GLY A 68 4.46 -30.40 -1.23
N ALA A 69 4.33 -29.10 -1.53
CA ALA A 69 4.26 -28.09 -0.49
C ALA A 69 2.87 -28.00 0.17
N GLU A 70 2.87 -27.60 1.42
CA GLU A 70 1.67 -27.43 2.26
C GLU A 70 1.54 -25.98 2.70
N TRP A 71 0.31 -25.45 2.79
CA TRP A 71 0.06 -24.06 3.20
C TRP A 71 0.75 -23.67 4.52
N PRO A 72 0.73 -24.49 5.60
CA PRO A 72 1.37 -24.11 6.85
C PRO A 72 2.88 -23.82 6.69
N ALA A 73 3.57 -24.66 5.93
CA ALA A 73 5.02 -24.47 5.71
C ALA A 73 5.33 -23.24 4.86
N VAL A 74 4.54 -23.02 3.80
CA VAL A 74 4.68 -21.85 2.92
C VAL A 74 4.37 -20.56 3.67
N LEU A 75 3.30 -20.55 4.48
CA LEU A 75 2.95 -19.39 5.31
C LEU A 75 4.02 -19.07 6.36
N ALA A 76 4.56 -20.09 7.03
CA ALA A 76 5.63 -19.92 8.02
C ALA A 76 6.89 -19.34 7.37
N SER A 77 7.27 -19.81 6.19
CA SER A 77 8.42 -19.29 5.43
C SER A 77 8.20 -17.84 5.00
N ALA A 78 7.03 -17.54 4.45
CA ALA A 78 6.68 -16.19 4.02
C ALA A 78 6.64 -15.21 5.20
N LEU A 79 6.11 -15.64 6.36
CA LEU A 79 6.10 -14.82 7.57
C LEU A 79 7.52 -14.54 8.08
N ALA A 80 8.37 -15.55 8.12
CA ALA A 80 9.78 -15.37 8.51
C ALA A 80 10.51 -14.37 7.59
N GLY A 81 10.27 -14.49 6.28
CA GLY A 81 10.79 -13.53 5.29
C GLY A 81 10.24 -12.12 5.48
N ALA A 82 8.93 -11.98 5.70
CA ALA A 82 8.30 -10.67 5.95
C ALA A 82 8.83 -9.99 7.22
N VAL A 83 9.05 -10.76 8.28
CA VAL A 83 9.67 -10.27 9.53
C VAL A 83 11.10 -9.81 9.29
N ALA A 84 11.87 -10.54 8.49
CA ALA A 84 13.23 -10.12 8.13
C ALA A 84 13.23 -8.82 7.31
N ASP A 85 12.32 -8.69 6.34
CA ASP A 85 12.17 -7.49 5.51
C ASP A 85 11.77 -6.27 6.37
N LEU A 86 10.82 -6.43 7.30
CA LEU A 86 10.40 -5.37 8.23
C LEU A 86 11.54 -4.97 9.18
N ARG A 87 12.27 -5.95 9.71
CA ARG A 87 13.44 -5.69 10.56
C ARG A 87 14.51 -4.88 9.83
N ALA A 88 14.79 -5.22 8.59
CA ALA A 88 15.72 -4.47 7.76
C ALA A 88 15.25 -3.03 7.48
N ALA A 89 13.93 -2.82 7.33
CA ALA A 89 13.35 -1.51 7.03
C ALA A 89 13.16 -0.63 8.27
N LEU A 90 12.79 -1.20 9.42
CA LEU A 90 12.31 -0.48 10.59
C LEU A 90 13.17 -0.68 11.86
N GLY A 91 14.11 -1.63 11.84
CA GLY A 91 14.95 -2.00 12.97
C GLY A 91 14.39 -3.17 13.79
N ASP A 92 15.10 -3.55 14.86
CA ASP A 92 14.81 -4.75 15.65
C ASP A 92 13.62 -4.62 16.61
N ASP A 93 13.27 -3.39 16.98
CA ASP A 93 12.15 -3.10 17.88
C ASP A 93 10.83 -3.30 17.16
N MET A 94 10.17 -4.44 17.40
CA MET A 94 8.89 -4.77 16.77
C MET A 94 7.74 -3.84 17.21
N ASP A 95 7.78 -3.25 18.40
CA ASP A 95 6.76 -2.31 18.86
C ASP A 95 6.79 -0.99 18.09
N ALA A 96 7.93 -0.72 17.43
CA ALA A 96 8.11 0.41 16.54
C ALA A 96 7.66 0.14 15.08
N TRP A 97 7.21 -1.07 14.72
CA TRP A 97 6.81 -1.42 13.35
C TRP A 97 5.40 -0.93 13.02
N ARG A 98 5.11 0.32 13.35
CA ARG A 98 3.81 0.92 13.10
C ARG A 98 3.59 1.16 11.60
N TRP A 99 2.35 0.95 11.15
CA TRP A 99 1.98 1.12 9.76
C TRP A 99 2.28 2.53 9.24
N GLU A 100 2.08 3.54 10.06
CA GLU A 100 2.38 4.95 9.76
C GLU A 100 3.83 5.23 9.33
N ARG A 101 4.78 4.41 9.74
CA ARG A 101 6.19 4.56 9.35
C ARG A 101 6.46 4.11 7.90
N LEU A 102 5.59 3.28 7.36
CA LEU A 102 5.68 2.72 6.02
C LEU A 102 4.67 3.35 5.06
N HIS A 103 3.46 3.64 5.55
CA HIS A 103 2.32 4.02 4.73
C HIS A 103 2.01 5.51 4.86
N THR A 104 2.75 6.29 4.08
CA THR A 104 2.63 7.75 4.03
C THR A 104 2.29 8.21 2.62
N THR A 105 1.50 9.26 2.51
CA THR A 105 1.35 9.97 1.24
C THR A 105 2.67 10.66 0.88
N ARG A 106 2.97 10.71 -0.41
CA ARG A 106 4.13 11.46 -0.95
C ARG A 106 3.70 12.22 -2.19
N PRO A 107 2.80 13.21 -2.04
CA PRO A 107 2.28 13.92 -3.19
C PRO A 107 3.39 14.74 -3.86
N VAL A 108 3.46 14.63 -5.18
CA VAL A 108 4.43 15.37 -5.98
C VAL A 108 3.68 16.25 -6.96
N HIS A 109 3.88 17.55 -6.83
CA HIS A 109 3.27 18.52 -7.74
C HIS A 109 3.86 18.34 -9.15
N PRO A 110 3.04 18.36 -10.23
CA PRO A 110 3.51 18.11 -11.59
C PRO A 110 4.65 19.02 -12.06
N LEU A 111 4.68 20.28 -11.62
CA LEU A 111 5.76 21.21 -11.97
C LEU A 111 7.12 20.83 -11.39
N VAL A 112 7.17 20.01 -10.34
CA VAL A 112 8.43 19.57 -9.73
C VAL A 112 9.27 18.74 -10.70
N ALA A 113 8.64 18.04 -11.64
CA ALA A 113 9.36 17.30 -12.67
C ALA A 113 10.26 18.20 -13.52
N GLY A 114 9.80 19.43 -13.86
CA GLY A 114 10.59 20.43 -14.60
C GLY A 114 11.41 21.36 -13.70
N PHE A 115 11.00 21.54 -12.45
CA PHE A 115 11.57 22.50 -11.51
C PHE A 115 11.82 21.85 -10.13
N PRO A 116 12.79 20.92 -9.99
CA PRO A 116 12.98 20.14 -8.75
C PRO A 116 13.25 21.01 -7.50
N LYS A 117 13.84 22.19 -7.67
CA LYS A 117 14.13 23.13 -6.57
C LYS A 117 12.86 23.70 -5.91
N LEU A 118 11.71 23.59 -6.58
CA LEU A 118 10.43 24.07 -6.05
C LEU A 118 9.71 22.99 -5.21
N ALA A 119 10.26 21.79 -5.07
CA ALA A 119 9.61 20.69 -4.38
C ALA A 119 9.17 21.05 -2.94
N ALA A 120 10.02 21.75 -2.20
CA ALA A 120 9.71 22.17 -0.83
C ALA A 120 8.52 23.15 -0.73
N THR A 121 8.25 23.91 -1.81
CA THR A 121 7.16 24.89 -1.85
C THR A 121 5.88 24.30 -2.45
N LEU A 122 6.04 23.44 -3.46
CA LEU A 122 4.92 22.98 -4.29
C LEU A 122 4.33 21.64 -3.82
N ASN A 123 5.14 20.79 -3.18
CA ASN A 123 4.60 19.50 -2.72
C ASN A 123 3.79 19.70 -1.45
N PRO A 124 2.56 19.16 -1.38
CA PRO A 124 1.86 19.04 -0.11
C PRO A 124 2.65 18.19 0.88
N PRO A 125 2.44 18.36 2.20
CA PRO A 125 3.14 17.58 3.21
C PRO A 125 2.82 16.09 3.10
N ALA A 126 3.79 15.25 3.43
CA ALA A 126 3.56 13.83 3.59
C ALA A 126 2.80 13.59 4.89
N VAL A 127 1.75 12.78 4.84
CA VAL A 127 0.98 12.38 6.02
C VAL A 127 0.85 10.87 6.09
N ALA A 128 0.90 10.33 7.30
CA ALA A 128 0.65 8.93 7.55
C ALA A 128 -0.85 8.64 7.48
N VAL A 129 -1.21 7.61 6.72
CA VAL A 129 -2.60 7.19 6.54
C VAL A 129 -2.80 5.73 6.92
N GLY A 130 -3.99 5.40 7.37
CA GLY A 130 -4.41 4.02 7.61
C GLY A 130 -4.95 3.38 6.34
N GLY A 131 -5.31 2.11 6.44
CA GLY A 131 -5.86 1.36 5.33
C GLY A 131 -4.81 0.86 4.34
N ASP A 132 -5.29 0.39 3.21
CA ASP A 132 -4.53 0.02 2.01
C ASP A 132 -5.46 0.08 0.78
N GLY A 133 -5.04 -0.42 -0.38
CA GLY A 133 -5.84 -0.42 -1.61
C GLY A 133 -7.11 -1.29 -1.57
N GLU A 134 -7.31 -2.10 -0.53
CA GLU A 134 -8.42 -3.04 -0.37
C GLU A 134 -9.32 -2.72 0.82
N THR A 135 -9.12 -1.58 1.46
CA THR A 135 -9.92 -1.11 2.60
C THR A 135 -10.78 0.11 2.22
N LEU A 136 -11.78 0.43 3.06
CA LEU A 136 -12.63 1.62 2.86
C LEU A 136 -11.78 2.91 2.83
N ASN A 137 -10.75 2.99 3.67
CA ASN A 137 -9.75 4.05 3.56
C ASN A 137 -8.73 3.66 2.49
N ALA A 138 -9.13 3.81 1.22
CA ALA A 138 -8.37 3.34 0.08
C ALA A 138 -7.11 4.18 -0.14
N GLY A 139 -6.00 3.69 0.40
CA GLY A 139 -4.66 4.21 0.15
C GLY A 139 -3.80 3.09 -0.43
N GLY A 140 -3.78 2.93 -1.76
CA GLY A 140 -3.03 1.86 -2.40
C GLY A 140 -1.55 2.18 -2.54
N PHE A 141 -0.71 1.17 -2.45
CA PHE A 141 0.72 1.24 -2.75
C PHE A 141 1.06 0.33 -3.94
N VAL A 142 2.23 0.54 -4.53
CA VAL A 142 2.72 -0.29 -5.66
C VAL A 142 3.53 -1.46 -5.10
N PRO A 143 3.10 -2.71 -5.27
CA PRO A 143 3.85 -3.88 -4.85
C PRO A 143 5.30 -3.85 -5.37
N GLY A 144 6.26 -4.08 -4.47
CA GLY A 144 7.69 -4.04 -4.81
C GLY A 144 8.34 -2.65 -4.80
N ALA A 145 7.56 -1.55 -4.75
CA ALA A 145 8.08 -0.17 -4.65
C ALA A 145 8.10 0.37 -3.21
N GLY A 146 7.84 -0.48 -2.24
CA GLY A 146 7.62 -0.08 -0.84
C GLY A 146 6.14 0.15 -0.55
N TYR A 147 5.82 0.68 0.63
CA TYR A 147 4.46 0.76 1.14
C TYR A 147 3.87 2.18 1.15
N HIS A 148 4.58 3.17 0.61
CA HIS A 148 4.05 4.54 0.52
C HIS A 148 2.83 4.59 -0.41
N VAL A 149 1.91 5.50 -0.12
CA VAL A 149 0.67 5.64 -0.89
C VAL A 149 0.98 6.16 -2.30
N ALA A 150 0.62 5.36 -3.29
CA ALA A 150 0.74 5.70 -4.71
C ALA A 150 -0.62 6.01 -5.34
N LEU A 151 -1.69 5.46 -4.79
CA LEU A 151 -3.06 5.62 -5.27
C LEU A 151 -3.96 5.94 -4.08
N THR A 152 -4.80 6.95 -4.19
CA THR A 152 -5.78 7.32 -3.16
C THR A 152 -7.10 7.69 -3.79
N SER A 153 -8.15 7.72 -2.98
CA SER A 153 -9.46 8.20 -3.41
C SER A 153 -9.37 9.66 -3.81
N VAL A 154 -9.92 10.01 -4.98
CA VAL A 154 -9.98 11.39 -5.47
C VAL A 154 -10.94 12.24 -4.63
N ALA A 155 -12.01 11.61 -4.10
CA ALA A 155 -12.96 12.25 -3.22
C ALA A 155 -13.48 11.24 -2.20
N ARG A 156 -13.76 11.71 -0.99
CA ARG A 156 -14.39 10.93 0.08
C ARG A 156 -15.61 11.70 0.57
N TYR A 157 -16.71 11.02 0.72
CA TYR A 157 -17.96 11.63 1.20
C TYR A 157 -18.69 10.68 2.13
N VAL A 158 -19.40 11.26 3.08
CA VAL A 158 -20.30 10.57 3.98
C VAL A 158 -21.65 11.30 3.90
N PHE A 159 -22.71 10.60 3.53
CA PHE A 159 -24.06 11.16 3.52
C PHE A 159 -24.76 10.74 4.81
N ASP A 160 -25.14 11.72 5.63
CA ASP A 160 -26.02 11.50 6.77
C ASP A 160 -27.47 11.57 6.27
N LEU A 161 -28.16 10.43 6.28
CA LEU A 161 -29.55 10.34 5.80
C LEU A 161 -30.58 10.88 6.81
N ALA A 162 -30.17 11.08 8.06
CA ALA A 162 -31.01 11.67 9.09
C ALA A 162 -30.88 13.19 9.12
N ASP A 163 -29.72 13.72 8.78
CA ASP A 163 -29.42 15.15 8.74
C ASP A 163 -28.45 15.46 7.59
N TRP A 164 -28.98 15.94 6.47
CA TRP A 164 -28.17 16.23 5.29
C TRP A 164 -27.10 17.29 5.51
N GLU A 165 -27.32 18.23 6.43
CA GLU A 165 -26.33 19.27 6.77
C GLU A 165 -25.11 18.70 7.52
N SER A 166 -25.26 17.52 8.11
CA SER A 166 -24.17 16.78 8.75
C SER A 166 -23.35 15.93 7.75
N SER A 167 -23.71 15.96 6.47
CA SER A 167 -22.95 15.27 5.42
C SER A 167 -21.61 15.96 5.16
N GLY A 168 -20.58 15.16 4.91
CA GLY A 168 -19.22 15.65 4.68
C GLY A 168 -18.64 15.24 3.32
N TRP A 169 -17.83 16.09 2.76
CA TRP A 169 -17.07 15.82 1.54
C TRP A 169 -15.63 16.31 1.68
N VAL A 170 -14.68 15.50 1.29
CA VAL A 170 -13.24 15.81 1.31
C VAL A 170 -12.63 15.50 -0.05
N VAL A 171 -11.83 16.43 -0.55
CA VAL A 171 -11.03 16.27 -1.78
C VAL A 171 -9.56 16.40 -1.41
N PRO A 172 -8.80 15.30 -1.29
CA PRO A 172 -7.36 15.39 -1.07
C PRO A 172 -6.67 16.05 -2.30
N HIS A 173 -5.74 16.96 -2.10
CA HIS A 173 -5.11 17.34 -0.83
C HIS A 173 -5.77 18.56 -0.18
N GLY A 174 -6.57 19.28 -0.91
CA GLY A 174 -7.28 20.47 -0.53
C GLY A 174 -8.02 21.06 -1.73
N ALA A 175 -8.88 22.04 -1.51
CA ALA A 175 -9.74 22.62 -2.56
C ALA A 175 -9.00 23.63 -3.45
N SER A 176 -7.79 24.09 -3.08
CA SER A 176 -7.01 25.07 -3.85
C SER A 176 -5.83 24.43 -4.56
N GLY A 177 -5.62 24.79 -5.82
CA GLY A 177 -4.39 24.43 -6.56
C GLY A 177 -3.19 25.36 -6.29
N HIS A 178 -3.29 26.30 -5.34
CA HIS A 178 -2.28 27.31 -5.08
C HIS A 178 -1.54 27.06 -3.76
N PRO A 179 -0.22 26.83 -3.76
CA PRO A 179 0.55 26.48 -2.54
C PRO A 179 0.53 27.54 -1.43
N GLY A 180 0.26 28.80 -1.77
CA GLY A 180 0.10 29.90 -0.80
C GLY A 180 -1.30 30.00 -0.18
N SER A 181 -2.25 29.17 -0.61
CA SER A 181 -3.60 29.15 -0.06
C SER A 181 -3.67 28.34 1.23
N PRO A 182 -4.46 28.76 2.24
CA PRO A 182 -4.75 27.90 3.38
C PRO A 182 -5.48 26.61 3.00
N HIS A 183 -6.10 26.56 1.81
CA HIS A 183 -6.81 25.40 1.28
C HIS A 183 -5.95 24.55 0.32
N TRP A 184 -4.64 24.71 0.37
CA TRP A 184 -3.71 23.90 -0.45
C TRP A 184 -3.64 22.42 -0.01
N ALA A 185 -3.63 22.21 1.32
CA ALA A 185 -3.41 20.89 1.91
C ALA A 185 -4.24 20.68 3.20
N ASP A 186 -5.37 21.35 3.33
CA ASP A 186 -6.23 21.31 4.52
C ASP A 186 -7.16 20.09 4.58
N GLN A 187 -7.15 19.26 3.55
CA GLN A 187 -7.97 18.05 3.46
C GLN A 187 -7.13 16.75 3.33
N LEU A 188 -5.93 16.77 3.91
CA LEU A 188 -5.04 15.61 3.97
C LEU A 188 -5.41 14.61 5.05
#